data_e33a0b599e5575a702e6882862715056
#
_entry.id   e33a0b599e5575a702e6882862715056
#
_cell.length_a   1.000
_cell.length_b   1.000
_cell.length_c   1.000
_cell.angle_alpha   90.00
_cell.angle_beta   90.00
_cell.angle_gamma   90.00
#
_symmetry.space_group_name_H-M   'P 1'
#
loop_
_entity.id
_entity.type
_entity.pdbx_description
1 polymer ?
#
loop_
_entity_poly.entity_id
_entity_poly.type
_entity_poly.pdbx_seq_one_letter_code
_entity_poly.pdbx_strand_id
1 'polypeptide(L)'
;AGILVLFYMIGESYCEGLSGGSSLKEKNEVMCRYKYDMIVDSPNSSFWQAVYDCAQEWAQKNDAILELRGSGRESDYSKLDYMNMSIASNSDGIILQYSGEQGLEAKINEAVQKGIPVVTVMGDAVHSKRQSFVGVSDYQLGSVYGEKVAEYVTEDTESILILLKKNIDDMNQSQIYTQISNAVQAKAGPSQNIQITGKNLRLTGTFETEEAVTDIFQQRDKVPDILVCMDEETTECARQAVLDFNLAGKVTIIGYYSSEDILTAVEKGVISVTCDVDTEQLGRYCIE
;
A
#
# COMPACT_ATOMS: atom_id res chain seq x y z
N ALA A 1 -21.80 34.80 49.71
CA ALA A 1 -22.86 34.79 48.70
C ALA A 1 -22.46 35.52 47.41
N GLY A 2 -21.67 36.60 47.47
CA GLY A 2 -21.28 37.38 46.29
C GLY A 2 -20.32 36.68 45.29
N ILE A 3 -19.43 35.84 45.78
CA ILE A 3 -18.42 35.12 44.95
C ILE A 3 -19.07 34.03 44.10
N LEU A 4 -20.07 33.32 44.62
CA LEU A 4 -20.78 32.24 43.89
C LEU A 4 -21.64 32.81 42.75
N VAL A 5 -22.22 34.02 42.90
CA VAL A 5 -23.00 34.69 41.85
C VAL A 5 -22.08 35.18 40.73
N LEU A 6 -20.85 35.65 41.09
CA LEU A 6 -19.87 36.09 40.09
C LEU A 6 -19.38 34.94 39.22
N PHE A 7 -19.12 33.75 39.80
CA PHE A 7 -18.76 32.57 39.06
C PHE A 7 -19.89 32.05 38.15
N TYR A 8 -21.13 32.16 38.58
CA TYR A 8 -22.29 31.78 37.77
C TYR A 8 -22.45 32.73 36.57
N MET A 9 -22.36 34.05 36.76
CA MET A 9 -22.44 35.03 35.66
C MET A 9 -21.27 34.93 34.67
N ILE A 10 -20.04 34.60 35.14
CA ILE A 10 -18.89 34.38 34.26
C ILE A 10 -19.08 33.07 33.47
N GLY A 11 -19.65 32.03 34.07
CA GLY A 11 -19.96 30.77 33.42
C GLY A 11 -21.01 30.94 32.31
N GLU A 12 -22.10 31.64 32.53
CA GLU A 12 -23.12 31.94 31.52
C GLU A 12 -22.55 32.78 30.36
N SER A 13 -21.77 33.83 30.68
CA SER A 13 -21.12 34.65 29.65
C SER A 13 -20.09 33.88 28.80
N TYR A 14 -19.44 32.88 29.40
CA TYR A 14 -18.52 32.02 28.67
C TYR A 14 -19.25 31.00 27.77
N CYS A 15 -20.41 30.50 28.21
CA CYS A 15 -21.26 29.61 27.40
C CYS A 15 -21.96 30.39 26.26
N GLU A 16 -22.37 31.65 26.47
CA GLU A 16 -22.95 32.48 25.41
C GLU A 16 -21.90 32.90 24.36
N GLY A 17 -20.63 33.09 24.75
CA GLY A 17 -19.53 33.37 23.84
C GLY A 17 -19.16 32.18 22.94
N LEU A 18 -19.45 30.96 23.34
CA LEU A 18 -19.27 29.75 22.56
C LEU A 18 -20.45 29.40 21.64
N SER A 19 -21.63 30.01 21.88
CA SER A 19 -22.84 29.86 21.05
C SER A 19 -22.95 30.86 19.91
N GLY A 20 -21.94 31.71 19.68
CA GLY A 20 -21.83 32.64 18.56
C GLY A 20 -21.61 31.95 17.23
N GLY A 21 -22.68 31.48 16.63
CA GLY A 21 -22.90 31.45 15.19
C GLY A 21 -21.91 30.71 14.32
N SER A 22 -21.77 29.38 14.45
CA SER A 22 -21.73 28.52 13.28
C SER A 22 -22.97 27.62 13.35
N SER A 23 -23.81 27.73 12.36
CA SER A 23 -24.82 26.74 12.05
C SER A 23 -24.08 25.38 12.04
N LEU A 24 -24.13 24.65 13.16
CA LEU A 24 -23.89 23.22 13.16
C LEU A 24 -24.98 22.69 12.23
N LYS A 25 -24.63 22.50 10.94
CA LYS A 25 -25.31 21.50 10.14
C LYS A 25 -25.28 20.28 11.04
N GLU A 26 -26.45 19.87 11.54
CA GLU A 26 -26.65 18.52 12.05
C GLU A 26 -26.04 17.61 10.98
N LYS A 27 -24.80 17.17 11.21
CA LYS A 27 -24.31 15.99 10.56
C LYS A 27 -25.26 14.93 11.08
N ASN A 28 -26.25 14.54 10.26
CA ASN A 28 -26.98 13.31 10.48
C ASN A 28 -25.88 12.27 10.66
N GLU A 29 -25.59 11.91 11.90
CA GLU A 29 -24.80 10.70 12.18
C GLU A 29 -25.62 9.57 11.59
N VAL A 30 -25.25 9.14 10.40
CA VAL A 30 -25.76 7.91 9.83
C VAL A 30 -25.32 6.84 10.80
N MET A 31 -26.23 6.36 11.67
CA MET A 31 -25.99 5.25 12.59
C MET A 31 -25.89 4.00 11.72
N CYS A 32 -24.69 3.72 11.20
CA CYS A 32 -24.44 2.47 10.50
C CYS A 32 -24.51 1.31 11.47
N ARG A 33 -25.12 0.20 11.02
CA ARG A 33 -25.33 -1.00 11.81
C ARG A 33 -24.05 -1.79 12.03
N TYR A 34 -23.12 -1.75 11.06
CA TYR A 34 -21.88 -2.53 11.05
C TYR A 34 -20.67 -1.61 11.06
N LYS A 35 -19.59 -2.12 11.66
CA LYS A 35 -18.29 -1.46 11.69
C LYS A 35 -17.22 -2.40 11.15
N TYR A 36 -16.53 -1.95 10.10
CA TYR A 36 -15.41 -2.65 9.49
C TYR A 36 -14.11 -1.88 9.74
N ASP A 37 -13.01 -2.61 9.91
CA ASP A 37 -11.67 -2.05 10.01
C ASP A 37 -10.85 -2.47 8.77
N MET A 38 -10.24 -1.50 8.09
CA MET A 38 -9.29 -1.72 7.00
C MET A 38 -7.87 -1.43 7.50
N ILE A 39 -7.02 -2.45 7.52
CA ILE A 39 -5.67 -2.39 8.10
C ILE A 39 -4.65 -2.52 6.97
N VAL A 40 -3.82 -1.49 6.77
CA VAL A 40 -2.83 -1.40 5.68
C VAL A 40 -1.48 -0.87 6.18
N ASP A 41 -0.41 -1.01 5.39
CA ASP A 41 0.92 -0.51 5.75
C ASP A 41 1.04 1.01 5.65
N SER A 42 0.52 1.60 4.58
CA SER A 42 0.69 3.03 4.27
C SER A 42 -0.67 3.70 4.03
N PRO A 43 -1.45 3.97 5.09
CA PRO A 43 -2.81 4.48 4.96
C PRO A 43 -2.89 5.85 4.28
N ASN A 44 -1.80 6.61 4.28
CA ASN A 44 -1.72 7.95 3.67
C ASN A 44 -1.23 7.93 2.20
N SER A 45 -0.93 6.77 1.62
CA SER A 45 -0.60 6.69 0.20
C SER A 45 -1.82 6.93 -0.67
N SER A 46 -1.61 7.50 -1.86
CA SER A 46 -2.70 7.77 -2.81
C SER A 46 -3.42 6.49 -3.22
N PHE A 47 -2.67 5.39 -3.37
CA PHE A 47 -3.22 4.07 -3.67
C PHE A 47 -4.20 3.61 -2.60
N TRP A 48 -3.78 3.59 -1.33
CA TRP A 48 -4.65 3.12 -0.24
C TRP A 48 -5.80 4.06 0.06
N GLN A 49 -5.62 5.38 -0.14
CA GLN A 49 -6.72 6.33 -0.05
C GLN A 49 -7.78 6.07 -1.12
N ALA A 50 -7.38 5.86 -2.38
CA ALA A 50 -8.32 5.55 -3.47
C ALA A 50 -9.09 4.24 -3.23
N VAL A 51 -8.40 3.18 -2.76
CA VAL A 51 -9.04 1.91 -2.38
C VAL A 51 -10.02 2.11 -1.22
N TYR A 52 -9.60 2.87 -0.19
CA TYR A 52 -10.44 3.15 0.98
C TYR A 52 -11.68 3.96 0.62
N ASP A 53 -11.54 5.02 -0.17
CA ASP A 53 -12.67 5.88 -0.56
C ASP A 53 -13.76 5.07 -1.27
N CYS A 54 -13.37 4.21 -2.21
CA CYS A 54 -14.30 3.31 -2.87
C CYS A 54 -14.90 2.29 -1.91
N ALA A 55 -14.08 1.64 -1.08
CA ALA A 55 -14.55 0.68 -0.08
C ALA A 55 -15.52 1.32 0.92
N GLN A 56 -15.25 2.56 1.34
CA GLN A 56 -16.12 3.31 2.25
C GLN A 56 -17.48 3.62 1.62
N GLU A 57 -17.52 4.01 0.33
CA GLU A 57 -18.79 4.22 -0.38
C GLU A 57 -19.63 2.94 -0.42
N TRP A 58 -18.99 1.80 -0.69
CA TRP A 58 -19.67 0.50 -0.71
C TRP A 58 -20.08 0.04 0.69
N ALA A 59 -19.28 0.30 1.72
CA ALA A 59 -19.63 0.04 3.11
C ALA A 59 -20.89 0.84 3.52
N GLN A 60 -20.95 2.13 3.20
CA GLN A 60 -22.11 2.99 3.49
C GLN A 60 -23.38 2.49 2.78
N LYS A 61 -23.28 2.04 1.52
CA LYS A 61 -24.40 1.45 0.79
C LYS A 61 -24.92 0.17 1.45
N ASN A 62 -24.10 -0.50 2.25
CA ASN A 62 -24.43 -1.73 2.99
C ASN A 62 -24.61 -1.50 4.50
N ASP A 63 -24.96 -0.28 4.92
CA ASP A 63 -25.21 0.09 6.32
C ASP A 63 -24.02 -0.16 7.24
N ALA A 64 -22.80 0.02 6.72
CA ALA A 64 -21.56 -0.13 7.44
C ALA A 64 -20.70 1.15 7.43
N ILE A 65 -19.91 1.35 8.49
CA ILE A 65 -18.83 2.32 8.53
C ILE A 65 -17.50 1.58 8.38
N LEU A 66 -16.58 2.14 7.61
CA LEU A 66 -15.23 1.62 7.44
C LEU A 66 -14.22 2.56 8.10
N GLU A 67 -13.35 2.03 8.94
CA GLU A 67 -12.22 2.77 9.52
C GLU A 67 -10.91 2.31 8.88
N LEU A 68 -10.15 3.26 8.34
CA LEU A 68 -8.80 3.00 7.82
C LEU A 68 -7.77 3.11 8.95
N ARG A 69 -6.96 2.07 9.11
CA ARG A 69 -5.90 1.95 10.11
C ARG A 69 -4.61 1.51 9.45
N GLY A 70 -3.47 1.95 9.97
CA GLY A 70 -2.20 1.51 9.41
C GLY A 70 -0.98 1.99 10.18
N SER A 71 0.15 1.36 9.90
CA SER A 71 1.45 1.60 10.51
C SER A 71 2.23 2.73 9.82
N GLY A 72 1.57 3.84 9.43
CA GLY A 72 2.24 4.98 8.81
C GLY A 72 3.23 5.70 9.74
N ARG A 73 3.95 6.71 9.22
CA ARG A 73 5.01 7.48 9.93
C ARG A 73 4.62 8.00 11.31
N GLU A 74 3.33 8.12 11.60
CA GLU A 74 2.81 8.69 12.84
C GLU A 74 2.27 7.64 13.83
N SER A 75 2.33 6.36 13.48
CA SER A 75 1.77 5.28 14.29
C SER A 75 2.87 4.38 14.84
N ASP A 76 2.89 4.25 16.18
CA ASP A 76 3.75 3.29 16.89
C ASP A 76 3.18 1.85 16.82
N TYR A 77 2.05 1.64 16.14
CA TYR A 77 1.35 0.35 16.11
C TYR A 77 1.59 -0.41 14.81
N SER A 78 1.90 -1.70 14.95
CA SER A 78 2.00 -2.65 13.83
C SER A 78 0.62 -3.11 13.34
N LYS A 79 0.56 -3.74 12.15
CA LYS A 79 -0.68 -4.40 11.69
C LYS A 79 -1.19 -5.45 12.70
N LEU A 80 -0.26 -6.13 13.41
CA LEU A 80 -0.62 -7.08 14.45
C LEU A 80 -1.33 -6.40 15.62
N ASP A 81 -0.88 -5.20 16.02
CA ASP A 81 -1.51 -4.42 17.08
C ASP A 81 -2.90 -3.94 16.65
N TYR A 82 -3.05 -3.47 15.41
CA TYR A 82 -4.36 -3.09 14.87
C TYR A 82 -5.31 -4.29 14.78
N MET A 83 -4.83 -5.47 14.38
CA MET A 83 -5.63 -6.70 14.44
C MET A 83 -6.10 -7.00 15.86
N ASN A 84 -5.22 -6.85 16.86
CA ASN A 84 -5.61 -7.04 18.27
C ASN A 84 -6.68 -6.03 18.70
N MET A 85 -6.56 -4.76 18.28
CA MET A 85 -7.55 -3.71 18.58
C MET A 85 -8.90 -4.02 17.94
N SER A 86 -8.92 -4.40 16.65
CA SER A 86 -10.15 -4.75 15.94
C SER A 86 -10.86 -5.96 16.55
N ILE A 87 -10.09 -6.98 16.93
CA ILE A 87 -10.63 -8.17 17.63
C ILE A 87 -11.19 -7.79 19.01
N ALA A 88 -10.47 -6.93 19.77
CA ALA A 88 -10.90 -6.51 21.10
C ALA A 88 -12.14 -5.59 21.06
N SER A 89 -12.28 -4.78 20.02
CA SER A 89 -13.45 -3.91 19.81
C SER A 89 -14.66 -4.63 19.22
N ASN A 90 -14.55 -5.93 18.90
CA ASN A 90 -15.57 -6.72 18.22
C ASN A 90 -16.04 -6.06 16.91
N SER A 91 -15.10 -5.67 16.05
CA SER A 91 -15.43 -5.20 14.70
C SER A 91 -16.26 -6.26 13.95
N ASP A 92 -17.20 -5.83 13.13
CA ASP A 92 -18.08 -6.75 12.37
C ASP A 92 -17.36 -7.38 11.16
N GLY A 93 -16.21 -6.83 10.74
CA GLY A 93 -15.34 -7.38 9.71
C GLY A 93 -14.00 -6.69 9.66
N ILE A 94 -12.99 -7.38 9.13
CA ILE A 94 -11.62 -6.87 8.99
C ILE A 94 -11.16 -7.08 7.56
N ILE A 95 -10.66 -6.02 6.92
CA ILE A 95 -9.95 -6.03 5.65
C ILE A 95 -8.47 -5.83 5.98
N LEU A 96 -7.62 -6.80 5.64
CA LEU A 96 -6.22 -6.81 6.04
C LEU A 96 -5.30 -6.88 4.83
N GLN A 97 -4.46 -5.86 4.63
CA GLN A 97 -3.32 -5.98 3.73
C GLN A 97 -2.34 -7.00 4.32
N TYR A 98 -2.14 -8.12 3.61
CA TYR A 98 -1.26 -9.19 4.06
C TYR A 98 0.01 -9.25 3.21
N SER A 99 1.18 -9.24 3.85
CA SER A 99 2.49 -9.32 3.20
C SER A 99 3.37 -10.45 3.77
N GLY A 100 2.75 -11.41 4.47
CA GLY A 100 3.45 -12.57 5.03
C GLY A 100 4.08 -12.31 6.40
N GLU A 101 3.63 -11.32 7.16
CA GLU A 101 4.19 -10.99 8.48
C GLU A 101 3.90 -12.09 9.48
N GLN A 102 4.92 -12.37 10.30
CA GLN A 102 4.83 -13.38 11.33
C GLN A 102 3.72 -13.07 12.34
N GLY A 103 2.87 -14.04 12.61
CA GLY A 103 1.80 -13.95 13.60
C GLY A 103 0.45 -13.45 13.04
N LEU A 104 0.39 -12.81 11.87
CA LEU A 104 -0.87 -12.33 11.29
C LEU A 104 -1.84 -13.48 10.96
N GLU A 105 -1.36 -14.61 10.41
CA GLU A 105 -2.24 -15.76 10.14
C GLU A 105 -2.90 -16.30 11.42
N ALA A 106 -2.16 -16.33 12.53
CA ALA A 106 -2.71 -16.71 13.82
C ALA A 106 -3.79 -15.73 14.29
N LYS A 107 -3.60 -14.42 14.05
CA LYS A 107 -4.58 -13.37 14.38
C LYS A 107 -5.81 -13.41 13.48
N ILE A 108 -5.64 -13.68 12.18
CA ILE A 108 -6.76 -13.95 11.28
C ILE A 108 -7.59 -15.13 11.82
N ASN A 109 -6.92 -16.21 12.21
CA ASN A 109 -7.61 -17.38 12.76
C ASN A 109 -8.34 -17.09 14.07
N GLU A 110 -7.76 -16.25 14.95
CA GLU A 110 -8.40 -15.79 16.19
C GLU A 110 -9.65 -14.96 15.91
N ALA A 111 -9.58 -13.99 14.98
CA ALA A 111 -10.71 -13.17 14.58
C ALA A 111 -11.87 -14.03 14.07
N VAL A 112 -11.58 -14.95 13.14
CA VAL A 112 -12.59 -15.85 12.56
C VAL A 112 -13.21 -16.77 13.64
N GLN A 113 -12.43 -17.26 14.61
CA GLN A 113 -12.97 -18.05 15.73
C GLN A 113 -13.92 -17.25 16.63
N LYS A 114 -13.75 -15.94 16.70
CA LYS A 114 -14.64 -15.02 17.42
C LYS A 114 -15.85 -14.55 16.57
N GLY A 115 -15.97 -15.07 15.35
CA GLY A 115 -17.07 -14.72 14.43
C GLY A 115 -16.84 -13.45 13.62
N ILE A 116 -15.62 -12.90 13.63
CA ILE A 116 -15.24 -11.73 12.83
C ILE A 116 -14.68 -12.20 11.49
N PRO A 117 -15.37 -11.99 10.36
CA PRO A 117 -14.85 -12.33 9.04
C PRO A 117 -13.62 -11.49 8.72
N VAL A 118 -12.63 -12.12 8.05
CA VAL A 118 -11.41 -11.46 7.60
C VAL A 118 -11.26 -11.65 6.10
N VAL A 119 -11.15 -10.54 5.37
CA VAL A 119 -10.77 -10.50 3.96
C VAL A 119 -9.32 -10.03 3.89
N THR A 120 -8.47 -10.79 3.19
CA THR A 120 -7.10 -10.32 2.91
C THR A 120 -7.07 -9.59 1.58
N VAL A 121 -6.29 -8.52 1.51
CA VAL A 121 -6.16 -7.68 0.32
C VAL A 121 -4.70 -7.55 -0.11
N MET A 122 -4.43 -7.57 -1.42
CA MET A 122 -3.12 -7.47 -2.08
C MET A 122 -2.13 -8.61 -1.77
N GLY A 123 -2.38 -9.42 -0.74
CA GLY A 123 -1.62 -10.61 -0.40
C GLY A 123 -2.53 -11.69 0.16
N ASP A 124 -2.23 -12.93 -0.15
CA ASP A 124 -3.07 -14.07 0.22
C ASP A 124 -2.48 -14.86 1.41
N ALA A 125 -3.22 -14.90 2.52
CA ALA A 125 -2.89 -15.69 3.70
C ALA A 125 -3.46 -17.12 3.55
N VAL A 126 -2.92 -17.89 2.62
CA VAL A 126 -3.43 -19.22 2.21
C VAL A 126 -3.54 -20.25 3.35
N HIS A 127 -2.71 -20.13 4.40
CA HIS A 127 -2.70 -21.04 5.54
C HIS A 127 -3.59 -20.56 6.69
N SER A 128 -4.33 -19.44 6.49
CA SER A 128 -5.27 -18.91 7.47
C SER A 128 -6.72 -19.31 7.18
N LYS A 129 -7.60 -19.00 8.13
CA LYS A 129 -9.06 -19.17 8.01
C LYS A 129 -9.75 -17.94 7.42
N ARG A 130 -9.02 -17.08 6.68
CA ARG A 130 -9.62 -15.92 6.04
C ARG A 130 -10.85 -16.32 5.22
N GLN A 131 -11.83 -15.43 5.14
CA GLN A 131 -13.06 -15.68 4.39
C GLN A 131 -12.83 -15.57 2.89
N SER A 132 -12.07 -14.55 2.46
CA SER A 132 -11.79 -14.27 1.06
C SER A 132 -10.42 -13.60 0.89
N PHE A 133 -9.92 -13.60 -0.34
CA PHE A 133 -8.78 -12.83 -0.80
C PHE A 133 -9.22 -11.96 -1.97
N VAL A 134 -8.82 -10.68 -1.93
CA VAL A 134 -9.05 -9.70 -2.99
C VAL A 134 -7.71 -9.16 -3.45
N GLY A 135 -7.42 -9.27 -4.75
CA GLY A 135 -6.15 -8.79 -5.30
C GLY A 135 -5.81 -9.47 -6.62
N VAL A 136 -4.64 -9.10 -7.13
CA VAL A 136 -4.07 -9.69 -8.34
C VAL A 136 -3.15 -10.85 -7.94
N SER A 137 -3.23 -11.98 -8.63
CA SER A 137 -2.32 -13.10 -8.36
C SER A 137 -0.88 -12.74 -8.73
N ASP A 138 0.09 -13.24 -7.96
CA ASP A 138 1.51 -13.03 -8.23
C ASP A 138 1.92 -13.47 -9.63
N TYR A 139 1.27 -14.51 -10.16
CA TYR A 139 1.49 -14.97 -11.52
C TYR A 139 1.06 -13.93 -12.55
N GLN A 140 -0.17 -13.41 -12.43
CA GLN A 140 -0.70 -12.39 -13.36
C GLN A 140 0.09 -11.10 -13.28
N LEU A 141 0.37 -10.64 -12.05
CA LEU A 141 1.16 -9.43 -11.82
C LEU A 141 2.56 -9.59 -12.43
N GLY A 142 3.24 -10.70 -12.16
CA GLY A 142 4.55 -10.99 -12.73
C GLY A 142 4.52 -11.11 -14.26
N SER A 143 3.44 -11.62 -14.85
CA SER A 143 3.28 -11.71 -16.31
C SER A 143 3.16 -10.30 -16.93
N VAL A 144 2.31 -9.44 -16.37
CA VAL A 144 2.13 -8.06 -16.86
C VAL A 144 3.44 -7.28 -16.75
N TYR A 145 4.11 -7.37 -15.60
CA TYR A 145 5.41 -6.71 -15.43
C TYR A 145 6.48 -7.30 -16.35
N GLY A 146 6.48 -8.62 -16.53
CA GLY A 146 7.40 -9.31 -17.45
C GLY A 146 7.28 -8.81 -18.88
N GLU A 147 6.05 -8.65 -19.39
CA GLU A 147 5.77 -8.05 -20.69
C GLU A 147 6.30 -6.63 -20.77
N LYS A 148 6.02 -5.79 -19.75
CA LYS A 148 6.48 -4.41 -19.73
C LYS A 148 8.02 -4.32 -19.64
N VAL A 149 8.66 -5.09 -18.78
CA VAL A 149 10.13 -5.13 -18.69
C VAL A 149 10.72 -5.52 -20.05
N ALA A 150 10.18 -6.56 -20.70
CA ALA A 150 10.67 -7.04 -21.99
C ALA A 150 10.56 -5.99 -23.11
N GLU A 151 9.58 -5.06 -23.06
CA GLU A 151 9.47 -3.94 -24.02
C GLU A 151 10.67 -2.99 -23.94
N TYR A 152 11.29 -2.84 -22.75
CA TYR A 152 12.42 -1.94 -22.51
C TYR A 152 13.79 -2.63 -22.58
N VAL A 153 13.84 -3.95 -22.75
CA VAL A 153 15.10 -4.68 -22.95
C VAL A 153 15.67 -4.34 -24.33
N THR A 154 16.89 -3.83 -24.33
CA THR A 154 17.69 -3.51 -25.52
C THR A 154 18.96 -4.38 -25.58
N GLU A 155 19.73 -4.29 -26.66
CA GLU A 155 21.02 -4.99 -26.77
C GLU A 155 22.05 -4.53 -25.72
N ASP A 156 21.91 -3.29 -25.20
CA ASP A 156 22.80 -2.70 -24.19
C ASP A 156 22.34 -3.01 -22.75
N THR A 157 21.19 -3.69 -22.56
CA THR A 157 20.69 -4.02 -21.21
C THR A 157 21.54 -5.12 -20.59
N GLU A 158 22.20 -4.84 -19.46
CA GLU A 158 23.06 -5.78 -18.72
C GLU A 158 22.44 -6.20 -17.39
N SER A 159 21.63 -5.33 -16.75
CA SER A 159 21.17 -5.52 -15.37
C SER A 159 19.73 -5.08 -15.15
N ILE A 160 18.98 -5.90 -14.42
CA ILE A 160 17.61 -5.63 -13.99
C ILE A 160 17.50 -5.89 -12.50
N LEU A 161 16.97 -4.92 -11.75
CA LEU A 161 16.70 -5.06 -10.32
C LEU A 161 15.18 -4.98 -10.07
N ILE A 162 14.64 -5.99 -9.39
CA ILE A 162 13.23 -6.05 -8.99
C ILE A 162 13.13 -5.79 -7.50
N LEU A 163 12.38 -4.76 -7.12
CA LEU A 163 12.09 -4.42 -5.72
C LEU A 163 10.75 -5.00 -5.31
N LEU A 164 10.74 -5.81 -4.26
CA LEU A 164 9.54 -6.41 -3.69
C LEU A 164 9.45 -6.09 -2.19
N LYS A 165 8.23 -5.78 -1.72
CA LYS A 165 7.88 -5.71 -0.30
C LYS A 165 7.10 -6.97 0.10
N LYS A 166 7.79 -8.10 0.25
CA LYS A 166 7.18 -9.37 0.67
C LYS A 166 8.05 -10.08 1.69
N ASN A 167 7.42 -10.79 2.61
CA ASN A 167 8.14 -11.64 3.55
C ASN A 167 8.52 -12.98 2.89
N ILE A 168 9.44 -12.93 1.92
CA ILE A 168 9.99 -14.09 1.22
C ILE A 168 11.47 -14.20 1.57
N ASP A 169 11.92 -15.41 1.93
CA ASP A 169 13.33 -15.66 2.26
C ASP A 169 14.20 -15.79 1.02
N ASP A 170 13.68 -16.36 -0.05
CA ASP A 170 14.38 -16.55 -1.31
C ASP A 170 13.57 -15.96 -2.47
N MET A 171 14.13 -14.96 -3.16
CA MET A 171 13.50 -14.30 -4.31
C MET A 171 13.20 -15.26 -5.45
N ASN A 172 13.97 -16.36 -5.60
CA ASN A 172 13.71 -17.37 -6.62
C ASN A 172 12.40 -18.14 -6.38
N GLN A 173 11.83 -18.08 -5.17
CA GLN A 173 10.53 -18.65 -4.86
C GLN A 173 9.37 -17.69 -5.21
N SER A 174 9.68 -16.45 -5.61
CA SER A 174 8.67 -15.49 -6.03
C SER A 174 8.16 -15.81 -7.43
N GLN A 175 6.86 -16.00 -7.57
CA GLN A 175 6.23 -16.16 -8.89
C GLN A 175 6.40 -14.91 -9.75
N ILE A 176 6.35 -13.73 -9.14
CA ILE A 176 6.58 -12.44 -9.82
C ILE A 176 7.97 -12.44 -10.46
N TYR A 177 9.02 -12.71 -9.66
CA TYR A 177 10.39 -12.77 -10.13
C TYR A 177 10.55 -13.78 -11.27
N THR A 178 9.96 -14.95 -11.13
CA THR A 178 10.02 -16.03 -12.14
C THR A 178 9.37 -15.59 -13.46
N GLN A 179 8.19 -14.98 -13.42
CA GLN A 179 7.50 -14.52 -14.64
C GLN A 179 8.28 -13.41 -15.35
N ILE A 180 8.79 -12.41 -14.60
CA ILE A 180 9.61 -11.34 -15.17
C ILE A 180 10.87 -11.93 -15.79
N SER A 181 11.57 -12.83 -15.09
CA SER A 181 12.80 -13.45 -15.59
C SER A 181 12.55 -14.25 -16.88
N ASN A 182 11.47 -15.01 -16.94
CA ASN A 182 11.09 -15.76 -18.13
C ASN A 182 10.80 -14.85 -19.33
N ALA A 183 10.07 -13.75 -19.12
CA ALA A 183 9.76 -12.80 -20.18
C ALA A 183 11.01 -12.09 -20.72
N VAL A 184 11.92 -11.68 -19.84
CA VAL A 184 13.22 -11.09 -20.20
C VAL A 184 14.08 -12.07 -20.97
N GLN A 185 14.19 -13.32 -20.52
CA GLN A 185 14.96 -14.35 -21.20
C GLN A 185 14.39 -14.69 -22.59
N ALA A 186 13.07 -14.69 -22.73
CA ALA A 186 12.43 -14.90 -24.03
C ALA A 186 12.68 -13.73 -25.01
N LYS A 187 12.86 -12.52 -24.52
CA LYS A 187 13.16 -11.31 -25.30
C LYS A 187 14.63 -11.18 -25.63
N ALA A 188 15.49 -11.49 -24.66
CA ALA A 188 16.94 -11.45 -24.82
C ALA A 188 17.38 -12.50 -25.86
N GLY A 189 18.30 -12.12 -26.72
CA GLY A 189 18.91 -13.07 -27.65
C GLY A 189 19.75 -14.13 -26.92
N PRO A 190 20.04 -15.29 -27.53
CA PRO A 190 20.79 -16.38 -26.88
C PRO A 190 22.22 -15.99 -26.46
N SER A 191 22.74 -14.88 -26.98
CA SER A 191 24.08 -14.35 -26.67
C SER A 191 24.05 -13.24 -25.60
N GLN A 192 22.88 -12.75 -25.20
CA GLN A 192 22.76 -11.69 -24.23
C GLN A 192 22.62 -12.26 -22.81
N ASN A 193 23.55 -11.90 -21.93
CA ASN A 193 23.51 -12.32 -20.54
C ASN A 193 23.07 -11.16 -19.64
N ILE A 194 21.76 -11.08 -19.37
CA ILE A 194 21.18 -10.06 -18.51
C ILE A 194 21.17 -10.58 -17.07
N GLN A 195 21.81 -9.83 -16.17
CA GLN A 195 21.78 -10.13 -14.74
C GLN A 195 20.44 -9.65 -14.14
N ILE A 196 19.56 -10.56 -13.80
CA ILE A 196 18.29 -10.25 -13.11
C ILE A 196 18.46 -10.53 -11.62
N THR A 197 18.22 -9.52 -10.79
CA THR A 197 18.31 -9.64 -9.33
C THR A 197 17.03 -9.16 -8.68
N GLY A 198 16.70 -9.74 -7.53
CA GLY A 198 15.60 -9.29 -6.69
C GLY A 198 16.10 -8.77 -5.35
N LYS A 199 15.58 -7.64 -4.89
CA LYS A 199 15.81 -7.12 -3.55
C LYS A 199 14.50 -7.10 -2.80
N ASN A 200 14.45 -7.82 -1.69
CA ASN A 200 13.28 -7.84 -0.82
C ASN A 200 13.42 -6.71 0.21
N LEU A 201 12.53 -5.73 0.12
CA LEU A 201 12.45 -4.61 1.04
C LEU A 201 11.45 -4.96 2.15
N ARG A 202 11.89 -5.74 3.14
CA ARG A 202 11.09 -6.15 4.33
C ARG A 202 10.89 -5.00 5.32
N LEU A 203 10.79 -3.80 4.84
CA LEU A 203 10.88 -2.61 5.65
C LEU A 203 9.50 -2.22 6.16
N THR A 204 9.46 -1.75 7.38
CA THR A 204 8.23 -1.40 8.10
C THR A 204 7.88 0.09 8.03
N GLY A 205 8.73 0.91 7.41
CA GLY A 205 8.55 2.37 7.35
C GLY A 205 9.05 2.99 6.05
N THR A 206 8.55 4.19 5.77
CA THR A 206 8.89 4.96 4.57
C THR A 206 10.37 5.38 4.57
N PHE A 207 10.92 5.71 5.75
CA PHE A 207 12.31 6.13 5.88
C PHE A 207 13.29 5.01 5.47
N GLU A 208 13.06 3.80 5.95
CA GLU A 208 13.87 2.64 5.60
C GLU A 208 13.75 2.27 4.12
N THR A 209 12.56 2.45 3.53
CA THR A 209 12.36 2.25 2.08
C THR A 209 13.17 3.27 1.29
N GLU A 210 13.11 4.55 1.68
CA GLU A 210 13.87 5.64 1.06
C GLU A 210 15.38 5.39 1.16
N GLU A 211 15.89 5.01 2.34
CA GLU A 211 17.29 4.67 2.55
C GLU A 211 17.72 3.49 1.67
N ALA A 212 16.95 2.41 1.67
CA ALA A 212 17.27 1.20 0.91
C ALA A 212 17.22 1.40 -0.62
N VAL A 213 16.35 2.29 -1.11
CA VAL A 213 16.32 2.67 -2.53
C VAL A 213 17.46 3.62 -2.85
N THR A 214 17.75 4.61 -1.99
CA THR A 214 18.86 5.54 -2.14
C THR A 214 20.19 4.82 -2.22
N ASP A 215 20.43 3.80 -1.39
CA ASP A 215 21.63 2.97 -1.39
C ASP A 215 21.93 2.30 -2.74
N ILE A 216 20.88 1.95 -3.51
CA ILE A 216 21.04 1.38 -4.86
C ILE A 216 21.75 2.35 -5.78
N PHE A 217 21.43 3.65 -5.67
CA PHE A 217 21.97 4.70 -6.54
C PHE A 217 23.31 5.28 -6.04
N GLN A 218 23.64 5.10 -4.76
CA GLN A 218 24.94 5.52 -4.22
C GLN A 218 26.11 4.74 -4.83
N GLN A 219 25.90 3.47 -5.17
CA GLN A 219 26.90 2.61 -5.77
C GLN A 219 26.86 2.71 -7.30
N ARG A 220 27.44 3.79 -7.85
CA ARG A 220 27.33 4.14 -9.29
C ARG A 220 27.62 3.00 -10.26
N ASP A 221 28.54 2.10 -9.91
CA ASP A 221 28.94 0.97 -10.75
C ASP A 221 27.93 -0.22 -10.69
N LYS A 222 26.90 -0.10 -9.86
CA LYS A 222 25.88 -1.13 -9.64
C LYS A 222 24.44 -0.63 -9.83
N VAL A 223 24.29 0.58 -10.36
CA VAL A 223 22.97 1.10 -10.71
C VAL A 223 22.40 0.23 -11.82
N PRO A 224 21.18 -0.32 -11.66
CA PRO A 224 20.60 -1.19 -12.69
C PRO A 224 20.19 -0.38 -13.93
N ASP A 225 20.22 -1.02 -15.11
CA ASP A 225 19.65 -0.43 -16.33
C ASP A 225 18.13 -0.33 -16.26
N ILE A 226 17.51 -1.35 -15.67
CA ILE A 226 16.05 -1.38 -15.45
C ILE A 226 15.78 -1.62 -13.96
N LEU A 227 15.01 -0.74 -13.35
CA LEU A 227 14.52 -0.85 -11.97
C LEU A 227 13.00 -1.09 -11.99
N VAL A 228 12.58 -2.19 -11.41
CA VAL A 228 11.16 -2.58 -11.32
C VAL A 228 10.67 -2.36 -9.90
N CYS A 229 9.70 -1.46 -9.74
CA CYS A 229 9.06 -1.13 -8.46
C CYS A 229 7.67 -1.76 -8.43
N MET A 230 7.35 -2.49 -7.35
CA MET A 230 6.13 -3.28 -7.24
C MET A 230 5.12 -2.70 -6.24
N ASP A 231 5.34 -1.46 -5.79
CA ASP A 231 4.43 -0.67 -4.96
C ASP A 231 4.66 0.83 -5.19
N GLU A 232 3.68 1.65 -4.78
CA GLU A 232 3.70 3.11 -4.96
C GLU A 232 4.90 3.76 -4.25
N GLU A 233 5.17 3.36 -3.01
CA GLU A 233 6.23 3.95 -2.19
C GLU A 233 7.62 3.72 -2.79
N THR A 234 7.92 2.50 -3.24
CA THR A 234 9.20 2.22 -3.92
C THR A 234 9.30 2.94 -5.25
N THR A 235 8.19 3.15 -5.96
CA THR A 235 8.15 3.92 -7.21
C THR A 235 8.49 5.39 -6.96
N GLU A 236 7.91 6.00 -5.94
CA GLU A 236 8.19 7.39 -5.56
C GLU A 236 9.62 7.57 -5.05
N CYS A 237 10.12 6.64 -4.22
CA CYS A 237 11.51 6.66 -3.77
C CYS A 237 12.49 6.53 -4.94
N ALA A 238 12.21 5.64 -5.91
CA ALA A 238 13.03 5.48 -7.10
C ALA A 238 13.02 6.73 -7.99
N ARG A 239 11.84 7.34 -8.18
CA ARG A 239 11.68 8.62 -8.90
C ARG A 239 12.56 9.71 -8.26
N GLN A 240 12.46 9.86 -6.95
CA GLN A 240 13.26 10.88 -6.24
C GLN A 240 14.76 10.59 -6.35
N ALA A 241 15.17 9.34 -6.14
CA ALA A 241 16.58 8.95 -6.21
C ALA A 241 17.20 9.20 -7.59
N VAL A 242 16.52 8.88 -8.71
CA VAL A 242 17.09 9.16 -10.04
C VAL A 242 17.25 10.66 -10.32
N LEU A 243 16.42 11.51 -9.71
CA LEU A 243 16.55 12.96 -9.81
C LEU A 243 17.74 13.44 -8.98
N ASP A 244 17.87 13.00 -7.74
CA ASP A 244 18.93 13.41 -6.80
C ASP A 244 20.33 12.99 -7.29
N PHE A 245 20.43 11.81 -7.92
CA PHE A 245 21.68 11.31 -8.49
C PHE A 245 21.91 11.72 -9.96
N ASN A 246 21.01 12.52 -10.55
CA ASN A 246 21.08 12.97 -11.96
C ASN A 246 21.14 11.80 -12.96
N LEU A 247 20.28 10.80 -12.74
CA LEU A 247 20.16 9.59 -13.54
C LEU A 247 18.81 9.48 -14.26
N ALA A 248 17.98 10.51 -14.22
CA ALA A 248 16.73 10.58 -14.97
C ALA A 248 16.98 10.35 -16.47
N GLY A 249 16.23 9.42 -17.06
CA GLY A 249 16.38 8.98 -18.45
C GLY A 249 17.60 8.07 -18.73
N LYS A 250 18.43 7.76 -17.72
CA LYS A 250 19.53 6.78 -17.83
C LYS A 250 19.17 5.43 -17.22
N VAL A 251 18.26 5.42 -16.25
CA VAL A 251 17.70 4.22 -15.64
C VAL A 251 16.27 4.11 -16.08
N THR A 252 15.89 2.97 -16.63
CA THR A 252 14.50 2.65 -16.95
C THR A 252 13.77 2.28 -15.68
N ILE A 253 12.80 3.10 -15.24
CA ILE A 253 11.95 2.79 -14.08
C ILE A 253 10.62 2.27 -14.58
N ILE A 254 10.27 1.06 -14.13
CA ILE A 254 8.94 0.48 -14.31
C ILE A 254 8.25 0.55 -12.96
N GLY A 255 7.28 1.46 -12.85
CA GLY A 255 6.61 1.81 -11.62
C GLY A 255 5.32 1.04 -11.38
N TYR A 256 4.69 1.38 -10.27
CA TYR A 256 3.41 0.84 -9.83
C TYR A 256 2.45 1.98 -9.51
N TYR A 257 1.20 1.83 -9.92
CA TYR A 257 0.10 2.76 -9.70
C TYR A 257 0.19 4.04 -10.56
N SER A 258 -0.90 4.79 -10.61
CA SER A 258 -1.08 5.97 -11.46
C SER A 258 -1.49 7.22 -10.66
N SER A 259 -0.79 7.48 -9.53
CA SER A 259 -0.96 8.75 -8.81
C SER A 259 -0.59 9.94 -9.70
N GLU A 260 -1.10 11.12 -9.39
CA GLU A 260 -0.83 12.35 -10.16
C GLU A 260 0.69 12.63 -10.27
N ASP A 261 1.43 12.38 -9.18
CA ASP A 261 2.89 12.55 -9.14
C ASP A 261 3.61 11.54 -10.03
N ILE A 262 3.19 10.27 -10.00
CA ILE A 262 3.75 9.21 -10.86
C ILE A 262 3.46 9.50 -12.33
N LEU A 263 2.21 9.87 -12.68
CA LEU A 263 1.85 10.22 -14.06
C LEU A 263 2.63 11.43 -14.56
N THR A 264 2.79 12.46 -13.73
CA THR A 264 3.64 13.63 -14.05
C THR A 264 5.09 13.22 -14.29
N ALA A 265 5.61 12.26 -13.53
CA ALA A 265 6.97 11.74 -13.71
C ALA A 265 7.11 10.91 -15.00
N VAL A 266 6.07 10.18 -15.41
CA VAL A 266 6.03 9.47 -16.70
C VAL A 266 6.02 10.49 -17.86
N GLU A 267 5.18 11.52 -17.79
CA GLU A 267 5.15 12.58 -18.80
C GLU A 267 6.50 13.29 -18.97
N LYS A 268 7.24 13.47 -17.87
CA LYS A 268 8.58 14.08 -17.89
C LYS A 268 9.72 13.10 -18.26
N GLY A 269 9.40 11.83 -18.48
CA GLY A 269 10.39 10.79 -18.79
C GLY A 269 11.31 10.42 -17.63
N VAL A 270 10.92 10.72 -16.38
CA VAL A 270 11.65 10.31 -15.17
C VAL A 270 11.32 8.85 -14.83
N ILE A 271 10.05 8.47 -14.96
CA ILE A 271 9.56 7.09 -14.93
C ILE A 271 9.24 6.69 -16.37
N SER A 272 9.66 5.51 -16.79
CA SER A 272 9.51 5.07 -18.18
C SER A 272 8.09 4.58 -18.47
N VAL A 273 7.52 3.83 -17.54
CA VAL A 273 6.15 3.33 -17.58
C VAL A 273 5.69 2.97 -16.15
N THR A 274 4.40 2.99 -15.91
CA THR A 274 3.80 2.48 -14.68
C THR A 274 2.72 1.45 -14.99
N CYS A 275 2.57 0.45 -14.11
CA CYS A 275 1.48 -0.52 -14.17
C CYS A 275 0.41 -0.12 -13.16
N ASP A 276 -0.81 0.04 -13.63
CA ASP A 276 -1.93 0.47 -12.80
C ASP A 276 -2.72 -0.71 -12.23
N VAL A 277 -3.39 -0.48 -11.12
CA VAL A 277 -4.33 -1.40 -10.50
C VAL A 277 -5.67 -0.70 -10.34
N ASP A 278 -6.74 -1.37 -10.71
CA ASP A 278 -8.10 -0.88 -10.57
C ASP A 278 -8.48 -0.80 -9.07
N THR A 279 -8.21 0.36 -8.47
CA THR A 279 -8.48 0.64 -7.05
C THR A 279 -9.97 0.68 -6.75
N GLU A 280 -10.81 1.03 -7.74
CA GLU A 280 -12.26 1.06 -7.60
C GLU A 280 -12.81 -0.37 -7.43
N GLN A 281 -12.41 -1.29 -8.32
CA GLN A 281 -12.79 -2.69 -8.19
C GLN A 281 -12.21 -3.33 -6.93
N LEU A 282 -10.95 -3.01 -6.60
CA LEU A 282 -10.28 -3.53 -5.40
C LEU A 282 -11.05 -3.13 -4.13
N GLY A 283 -11.38 -1.84 -3.98
CA GLY A 283 -12.15 -1.33 -2.84
C GLY A 283 -13.55 -1.93 -2.75
N ARG A 284 -14.24 -2.04 -3.88
CA ARG A 284 -15.57 -2.65 -3.98
C ARG A 284 -15.56 -4.10 -3.50
N TYR A 285 -14.67 -4.94 -4.05
CA TYR A 285 -14.63 -6.36 -3.71
C TYR A 285 -14.18 -6.64 -2.27
N CYS A 286 -13.53 -5.69 -1.61
CA CYS A 286 -13.21 -5.80 -0.19
C CYS A 286 -14.46 -5.78 0.71
N ILE A 287 -15.60 -5.24 0.21
CA ILE A 287 -16.85 -5.09 0.95
C ILE A 287 -17.91 -6.12 0.50
N GLU A 288 -17.96 -6.48 -0.78
CA GLU A 288 -18.86 -7.51 -1.33
C GLU A 288 -18.46 -8.93 -0.89
#